data_801aebe8fc36a56bcde02ab1be2ef283
#
_entry.id   801aebe8fc36a56bcde02ab1be2ef283
#
_cell.length_a   1.000
_cell.length_b   1.000
_cell.length_c   1.000
_cell.angle_alpha   90.00
_cell.angle_beta   90.00
_cell.angle_gamma   90.00
#
_symmetry.space_group_name_H-M   'P 1'
#
loop_
_entity.id
_entity.type
_entity.pdbx_description
1 polymer ?
#
loop_
_entity_poly.entity_id
_entity_poly.type
_entity_poly.pdbx_seq_one_letter_code
_entity_poly.pdbx_strand_id
1 'polypeptide(L)'
;MAETTKVASGVQELINRLRDEGVKAGREKSDQVLRDAQEEASRIVAQAQAEAEEILSKARSDIETEKSAAIESLRVAIRDTELKMEAELKADFSAHVRRLVSVEMQDKEFLRQVILSIAGMAAGDKACEGQPVEVLLPKELFETDEKVTRLTAEGKDRMRHMVLGISADMLREGVDLKPAEDIRGGIRVRMVGEDLEIDLSDQAISDLLLQNLLPRYRAIVTGAE
;
A
#
# COMPACT_ATOMS: atom_id res chain seq x y z
N MET A 1 50.41 -38.12 -106.10
CA MET A 1 50.19 -36.86 -105.34
C MET A 1 48.72 -36.54 -104.94
N ALA A 2 47.75 -37.32 -105.41
CA ALA A 2 46.34 -37.01 -105.08
C ALA A 2 45.81 -37.66 -103.76
N GLU A 3 46.44 -38.69 -103.19
CA GLU A 3 46.01 -39.33 -101.94
C GLU A 3 46.43 -38.57 -100.64
N THR A 4 47.60 -37.98 -100.70
CA THR A 4 48.10 -37.15 -99.51
C THR A 4 47.29 -35.87 -99.24
N THR A 5 46.72 -35.26 -100.33
CA THR A 5 45.87 -34.07 -100.19
C THR A 5 44.49 -34.37 -99.63
N LYS A 6 43.94 -35.57 -99.86
CA LYS A 6 42.64 -36.00 -99.39
C LYS A 6 42.71 -36.36 -97.86
N VAL A 7 43.81 -36.95 -97.41
CA VAL A 7 44.05 -37.28 -95.95
C VAL A 7 44.24 -35.98 -95.19
N ALA A 8 44.98 -35.00 -95.69
CA ALA A 8 45.20 -33.70 -95.05
C ALA A 8 43.91 -32.89 -94.90
N SER A 9 42.99 -32.95 -95.90
CA SER A 9 41.66 -32.31 -95.84
C SER A 9 40.78 -32.95 -94.77
N GLY A 10 40.78 -34.31 -94.66
CA GLY A 10 39.98 -34.98 -93.67
C GLY A 10 40.42 -34.74 -92.19
N VAL A 11 41.74 -34.61 -92.01
CA VAL A 11 42.29 -34.27 -90.65
C VAL A 11 41.93 -32.82 -90.29
N GLN A 12 41.99 -31.90 -91.23
CA GLN A 12 41.61 -30.50 -91.01
C GLN A 12 40.11 -30.34 -90.70
N GLU A 13 39.26 -31.13 -91.36
CA GLU A 13 37.82 -31.17 -91.08
C GLU A 13 37.55 -31.76 -89.70
N LEU A 14 38.26 -32.79 -89.25
CA LEU A 14 38.14 -33.33 -87.87
C LEU A 14 38.58 -32.34 -86.78
N ILE A 15 39.69 -31.63 -87.02
CA ILE A 15 40.18 -30.59 -86.12
C ILE A 15 39.14 -29.46 -85.98
N ASN A 16 38.57 -29.01 -87.10
CA ASN A 16 37.55 -27.98 -87.05
C ASN A 16 36.28 -28.45 -86.33
N ARG A 17 35.81 -29.69 -86.56
CA ARG A 17 34.68 -30.24 -85.86
C ARG A 17 34.94 -30.35 -84.31
N LEU A 18 36.10 -30.90 -83.97
CA LEU A 18 36.48 -30.99 -82.55
C LEU A 18 36.55 -29.61 -81.84
N ARG A 19 37.07 -28.59 -82.57
CA ARG A 19 37.11 -27.23 -82.06
C ARG A 19 35.71 -26.64 -81.93
N ASP A 20 34.83 -26.79 -82.94
CA ASP A 20 33.46 -26.26 -82.89
C ASP A 20 32.62 -26.98 -81.85
N GLU A 21 32.75 -28.31 -81.73
CA GLU A 21 32.10 -29.06 -80.63
C GLU A 21 32.62 -28.67 -79.25
N GLY A 22 33.94 -28.46 -79.13
CA GLY A 22 34.55 -27.99 -77.87
C GLY A 22 34.11 -26.61 -77.46
N VAL A 23 34.03 -25.65 -78.45
CA VAL A 23 33.55 -24.29 -78.23
C VAL A 23 32.05 -24.29 -77.88
N LYS A 24 31.25 -25.12 -78.55
CA LYS A 24 29.81 -25.26 -78.29
C LYS A 24 29.59 -25.85 -76.85
N ALA A 25 30.24 -26.94 -76.53
CA ALA A 25 30.17 -27.53 -75.16
C ALA A 25 30.67 -26.56 -74.07
N GLY A 26 31.73 -25.79 -74.37
CA GLY A 26 32.24 -24.77 -73.47
C GLY A 26 31.22 -23.66 -73.21
N ARG A 27 30.54 -23.19 -74.26
CA ARG A 27 29.49 -22.18 -74.14
C ARG A 27 28.28 -22.70 -73.37
N GLU A 28 27.79 -23.89 -73.73
CA GLU A 28 26.66 -24.55 -72.97
C GLU A 28 26.96 -24.70 -71.48
N LYS A 29 28.19 -25.14 -71.15
CA LYS A 29 28.60 -25.25 -69.78
C LYS A 29 28.72 -23.89 -69.01
N SER A 30 29.25 -22.87 -69.75
CA SER A 30 29.30 -21.50 -69.23
C SER A 30 27.90 -20.91 -68.98
N ASP A 31 26.98 -21.07 -69.92
CA ASP A 31 25.59 -20.63 -69.76
C ASP A 31 24.89 -21.38 -68.59
N GLN A 32 25.18 -22.67 -68.42
CA GLN A 32 24.66 -23.41 -67.28
C GLN A 32 25.19 -22.88 -65.95
N VAL A 33 26.51 -22.67 -65.82
CA VAL A 33 27.11 -22.11 -64.59
C VAL A 33 26.56 -20.74 -64.27
N LEU A 34 26.32 -19.89 -65.31
CA LEU A 34 25.71 -18.59 -65.09
C LEU A 34 24.26 -18.70 -64.60
N ARG A 35 23.45 -19.62 -65.16
CA ARG A 35 22.07 -19.84 -64.69
C ARG A 35 22.07 -20.37 -63.25
N ASP A 36 22.88 -21.37 -62.95
CA ASP A 36 22.97 -21.92 -61.61
C ASP A 36 23.43 -20.87 -60.58
N ALA A 37 24.38 -20.00 -60.94
CA ALA A 37 24.83 -18.93 -60.10
C ALA A 37 23.75 -17.85 -59.87
N GLN A 38 22.96 -17.54 -60.91
CA GLN A 38 21.84 -16.58 -60.84
C GLN A 38 20.70 -17.15 -59.94
N GLU A 39 20.38 -18.44 -60.13
CA GLU A 39 19.38 -19.12 -59.26
C GLU A 39 19.82 -19.13 -57.78
N GLU A 40 21.08 -19.48 -57.56
CA GLU A 40 21.64 -19.47 -56.18
C GLU A 40 21.65 -18.08 -55.56
N ALA A 41 22.08 -17.05 -56.33
CA ALA A 41 22.04 -15.67 -55.87
C ALA A 41 20.60 -15.22 -55.51
N SER A 42 19.62 -15.56 -56.39
CA SER A 42 18.22 -15.25 -56.11
C SER A 42 17.70 -15.96 -54.88
N ARG A 43 18.08 -17.24 -54.67
CA ARG A 43 17.72 -18.00 -53.48
C ARG A 43 18.29 -17.37 -52.21
N ILE A 44 19.57 -16.98 -52.24
CA ILE A 44 20.22 -16.32 -51.09
C ILE A 44 19.53 -15.02 -50.74
N VAL A 45 19.22 -14.17 -51.75
CA VAL A 45 18.53 -12.89 -51.54
C VAL A 45 17.13 -13.11 -50.96
N ALA A 46 16.35 -14.05 -51.53
CA ALA A 46 15.01 -14.35 -51.03
C ALA A 46 15.03 -14.89 -49.60
N GLN A 47 15.99 -15.76 -49.28
CA GLN A 47 16.16 -16.26 -47.90
C GLN A 47 16.53 -15.13 -46.92
N ALA A 48 17.48 -14.27 -47.29
CA ALA A 48 17.89 -13.14 -46.46
C ALA A 48 16.74 -12.13 -46.22
N GLN A 49 15.90 -11.93 -47.24
CA GLN A 49 14.70 -11.08 -47.12
C GLN A 49 13.69 -11.70 -46.14
N ALA A 50 13.41 -13.01 -46.27
CA ALA A 50 12.49 -13.71 -45.40
C ALA A 50 12.98 -13.70 -43.93
N GLU A 51 14.27 -13.94 -43.71
CA GLU A 51 14.88 -13.84 -42.38
C GLU A 51 14.79 -12.43 -41.79
N ALA A 52 15.04 -11.39 -42.62
CA ALA A 52 14.90 -10.00 -42.19
C ALA A 52 13.45 -9.65 -41.81
N GLU A 53 12.46 -10.10 -42.57
CA GLU A 53 11.03 -9.90 -42.26
C GLU A 53 10.63 -10.62 -41.00
N GLU A 54 11.10 -11.86 -40.78
CA GLU A 54 10.86 -12.62 -39.54
C GLU A 54 11.42 -11.88 -38.30
N ILE A 55 12.68 -11.43 -38.39
CA ILE A 55 13.34 -10.66 -37.31
C ILE A 55 12.55 -9.38 -37.01
N LEU A 56 12.14 -8.63 -38.04
CA LEU A 56 11.36 -7.41 -37.84
C LEU A 56 9.98 -7.68 -37.25
N SER A 57 9.30 -8.73 -37.70
CA SER A 57 8.01 -9.15 -37.17
C SER A 57 8.10 -9.54 -35.68
N LYS A 58 9.10 -10.35 -35.36
CA LYS A 58 9.37 -10.76 -34.00
C LYS A 58 9.71 -9.55 -33.11
N ALA A 59 10.60 -8.68 -33.56
CA ALA A 59 10.98 -7.48 -32.78
C ALA A 59 9.78 -6.55 -32.52
N ARG A 60 8.87 -6.40 -33.49
CA ARG A 60 7.63 -5.62 -33.31
C ARG A 60 6.70 -6.27 -32.27
N SER A 61 6.54 -7.58 -32.32
CA SER A 61 5.74 -8.33 -31.34
C SER A 61 6.33 -8.23 -29.93
N ASP A 62 7.64 -8.37 -29.80
CA ASP A 62 8.35 -8.26 -28.52
C ASP A 62 8.22 -6.85 -27.92
N ILE A 63 8.37 -5.81 -28.75
CA ILE A 63 8.17 -4.40 -28.34
C ILE A 63 6.74 -4.15 -27.84
N GLU A 64 5.71 -4.65 -28.53
CA GLU A 64 4.33 -4.44 -28.11
C GLU A 64 4.02 -5.20 -26.81
N THR A 65 4.58 -6.39 -26.64
CA THR A 65 4.48 -7.16 -25.40
C THR A 65 5.16 -6.43 -24.23
N GLU A 66 6.38 -5.94 -24.44
CA GLU A 66 7.15 -5.22 -23.42
C GLU A 66 6.47 -3.90 -23.02
N LYS A 67 5.97 -3.16 -24.02
CA LYS A 67 5.21 -1.92 -23.80
C LYS A 67 3.94 -2.17 -22.98
N SER A 68 3.20 -3.22 -23.31
CA SER A 68 1.99 -3.61 -22.58
C SER A 68 2.33 -3.98 -21.13
N ALA A 69 3.37 -4.79 -20.91
CA ALA A 69 3.84 -5.16 -19.60
C ALA A 69 4.32 -3.97 -18.78
N ALA A 70 5.01 -3.01 -19.41
CA ALA A 70 5.46 -1.78 -18.76
C ALA A 70 4.28 -0.90 -18.31
N ILE A 71 3.24 -0.75 -19.17
CA ILE A 71 2.03 0.00 -18.83
C ILE A 71 1.30 -0.65 -17.62
N GLU A 72 1.13 -1.96 -17.62
CA GLU A 72 0.51 -2.66 -16.49
C GLU A 72 1.35 -2.55 -15.21
N SER A 73 2.66 -2.64 -15.31
CA SER A 73 3.57 -2.44 -14.17
C SER A 73 3.45 -1.03 -13.59
N LEU A 74 3.38 0.00 -14.44
CA LEU A 74 3.15 1.38 -14.01
C LEU A 74 1.79 1.55 -13.34
N ARG A 75 0.74 0.92 -13.87
CA ARG A 75 -0.61 0.96 -13.29
C ARG A 75 -0.65 0.35 -11.89
N VAL A 76 0.03 -0.78 -11.69
CA VAL A 76 0.19 -1.40 -10.38
C VAL A 76 0.97 -0.48 -9.43
N ALA A 77 2.09 0.08 -9.86
CA ALA A 77 2.91 0.98 -9.04
C ALA A 77 2.16 2.25 -8.61
N ILE A 78 1.34 2.83 -9.49
CA ILE A 78 0.48 3.98 -9.16
C ILE A 78 -0.52 3.58 -8.08
N ARG A 79 -1.22 2.46 -8.27
CA ARG A 79 -2.20 1.97 -7.30
C ARG A 79 -1.58 1.69 -5.93
N ASP A 80 -0.41 1.06 -5.90
CA ASP A 80 0.31 0.78 -4.66
C ASP A 80 0.72 2.08 -3.94
N THR A 81 1.13 3.10 -4.72
CA THR A 81 1.47 4.42 -4.18
C THR A 81 0.24 5.12 -3.59
N GLU A 82 -0.90 5.07 -4.28
CA GLU A 82 -2.17 5.63 -3.80
C GLU A 82 -2.62 4.97 -2.48
N LEU A 83 -2.56 3.63 -2.42
CA LEU A 83 -2.93 2.88 -1.22
C LEU A 83 -1.99 3.19 -0.05
N LYS A 84 -0.70 3.30 -0.30
CA LYS A 84 0.29 3.67 0.72
C LYS A 84 0.04 5.07 1.24
N MET A 85 -0.18 6.03 0.36
CA MET A 85 -0.49 7.41 0.74
C MET A 85 -1.79 7.49 1.55
N GLU A 86 -2.86 6.78 1.14
CA GLU A 86 -4.12 6.71 1.91
C GLU A 86 -3.87 6.16 3.31
N ALA A 87 -3.07 5.10 3.44
CA ALA A 87 -2.74 4.49 4.72
C ALA A 87 -1.92 5.44 5.64
N GLU A 88 -0.94 6.14 5.09
CA GLU A 88 -0.14 7.14 5.82
C GLU A 88 -1.02 8.32 6.29
N LEU A 89 -1.83 8.89 5.42
CA LEU A 89 -2.75 9.98 5.78
C LEU A 89 -3.75 9.56 6.86
N LYS A 90 -4.28 8.34 6.78
CA LYS A 90 -5.16 7.79 7.82
C LYS A 90 -4.44 7.62 9.14
N ALA A 91 -3.20 7.14 9.14
CA ALA A 91 -2.39 6.98 10.35
C ALA A 91 -2.09 8.33 11.01
N ASP A 92 -1.67 9.32 10.22
CA ASP A 92 -1.39 10.69 10.69
C ASP A 92 -2.64 11.36 11.26
N PHE A 93 -3.77 11.26 10.57
CA PHE A 93 -5.05 11.76 11.06
C PHE A 93 -5.43 11.12 12.39
N SER A 94 -5.32 9.79 12.49
CA SER A 94 -5.64 9.05 13.71
C SER A 94 -4.72 9.44 14.87
N ALA A 95 -3.43 9.60 14.62
CA ALA A 95 -2.46 10.05 15.63
C ALA A 95 -2.77 11.47 16.10
N HIS A 96 -3.18 12.36 15.18
CA HIS A 96 -3.55 13.73 15.53
C HIS A 96 -4.81 13.77 16.39
N VAL A 97 -5.86 13.03 16.04
CA VAL A 97 -7.09 12.93 16.83
C VAL A 97 -6.78 12.41 18.23
N ARG A 98 -6.04 11.30 18.35
CA ARG A 98 -5.66 10.74 19.64
C ARG A 98 -4.87 11.72 20.50
N ARG A 99 -3.94 12.47 19.90
CA ARG A 99 -3.19 13.49 20.62
C ARG A 99 -4.08 14.62 21.14
N LEU A 100 -5.03 15.11 20.36
CA LEU A 100 -5.95 16.14 20.77
C LEU A 100 -6.85 15.65 21.93
N VAL A 101 -7.41 14.46 21.79
CA VAL A 101 -8.24 13.85 22.84
C VAL A 101 -7.43 13.64 24.11
N SER A 102 -6.20 13.12 24.02
CA SER A 102 -5.36 12.91 25.22
C SER A 102 -5.04 14.20 25.94
N VAL A 103 -4.79 15.31 25.22
CA VAL A 103 -4.56 16.62 25.84
C VAL A 103 -5.80 17.09 26.59
N GLU A 104 -6.98 17.01 25.97
CA GLU A 104 -8.23 17.44 26.59
C GLU A 104 -8.62 16.54 27.79
N MET A 105 -8.41 15.24 27.67
CA MET A 105 -8.69 14.27 28.73
C MET A 105 -7.71 14.32 29.92
N GLN A 106 -6.65 15.12 29.83
CA GLN A 106 -5.74 15.41 30.95
C GLN A 106 -6.07 16.74 31.63
N ASP A 107 -6.96 17.56 31.05
CA ASP A 107 -7.39 18.82 31.67
C ASP A 107 -8.23 18.55 32.91
N LYS A 108 -7.80 19.12 34.05
CA LYS A 108 -8.44 18.88 35.35
C LYS A 108 -9.83 19.48 35.43
N GLU A 109 -10.06 20.63 34.80
CA GLU A 109 -11.36 21.31 34.82
C GLU A 109 -12.37 20.54 33.98
N PHE A 110 -11.94 20.04 32.81
CA PHE A 110 -12.74 19.17 31.97
C PHE A 110 -13.12 17.87 32.71
N LEU A 111 -12.15 17.18 33.32
CA LEU A 111 -12.40 15.96 34.11
C LEU A 111 -13.38 16.22 35.27
N ARG A 112 -13.24 17.36 35.97
CA ARG A 112 -14.17 17.75 37.05
C ARG A 112 -15.60 17.90 36.51
N GLN A 113 -15.78 18.56 35.38
CA GLN A 113 -17.10 18.73 34.77
C GLN A 113 -17.70 17.41 34.33
N VAL A 114 -16.90 16.49 33.75
CA VAL A 114 -17.34 15.16 33.33
C VAL A 114 -17.77 14.34 34.57
N ILE A 115 -16.98 14.31 35.64
CA ILE A 115 -17.32 13.61 36.88
C ILE A 115 -18.64 14.14 37.46
N LEU A 116 -18.80 15.45 37.57
CA LEU A 116 -20.01 16.05 38.11
C LEU A 116 -21.23 15.77 37.21
N SER A 117 -21.06 15.77 35.91
CA SER A 117 -22.12 15.42 34.97
C SER A 117 -22.59 13.98 35.12
N ILE A 118 -21.64 13.04 35.24
CA ILE A 118 -21.95 11.62 35.47
C ILE A 118 -22.61 11.41 36.80
N ALA A 119 -22.08 12.04 37.87
CA ALA A 119 -22.71 11.99 39.20
C ALA A 119 -24.15 12.53 39.17
N GLY A 120 -24.40 13.61 38.41
CA GLY A 120 -25.74 14.18 38.22
C GLY A 120 -26.67 13.26 37.41
N MET A 121 -26.18 12.63 36.35
CA MET A 121 -26.94 11.67 35.54
C MET A 121 -27.27 10.41 36.36
N ALA A 122 -26.29 9.89 37.11
CA ALA A 122 -26.50 8.73 37.98
C ALA A 122 -27.49 9.03 39.12
N ALA A 123 -27.61 10.29 39.54
CA ALA A 123 -28.60 10.71 40.55
C ALA A 123 -30.03 10.79 39.99
N GLY A 124 -30.19 10.95 38.66
CA GLY A 124 -31.50 11.02 38.01
C GLY A 124 -32.03 9.71 37.45
N ASP A 125 -31.17 8.68 37.39
CA ASP A 125 -31.56 7.39 36.83
C ASP A 125 -31.97 6.41 37.93
N LYS A 126 -33.23 5.92 37.81
CA LYS A 126 -33.78 4.93 38.79
C LYS A 126 -33.01 3.63 38.83
N ALA A 127 -32.29 3.27 37.77
CA ALA A 127 -31.43 2.08 37.73
C ALA A 127 -30.16 2.24 38.58
N CYS A 128 -29.75 3.48 38.81
CA CYS A 128 -28.56 3.83 39.60
C CYS A 128 -28.87 4.23 41.06
N GLU A 129 -30.15 4.24 41.44
CA GLU A 129 -30.60 4.72 42.76
C GLU A 129 -30.14 3.77 43.87
N GLY A 130 -29.19 4.24 44.70
CA GLY A 130 -28.67 3.45 45.87
C GLY A 130 -27.48 2.55 45.58
N GLN A 131 -26.99 2.44 44.35
CA GLN A 131 -25.82 1.63 44.03
C GLN A 131 -24.52 2.46 44.19
N PRO A 132 -23.47 1.90 44.83
CA PRO A 132 -22.18 2.57 44.90
C PRO A 132 -21.50 2.58 43.53
N VAL A 133 -20.95 3.75 43.16
CA VAL A 133 -20.27 3.99 41.88
C VAL A 133 -18.80 4.30 42.15
N GLU A 134 -17.92 3.56 41.54
CA GLU A 134 -16.48 3.82 41.54
C GLU A 134 -16.08 4.59 40.29
N VAL A 135 -15.48 5.75 40.48
CA VAL A 135 -14.87 6.53 39.38
C VAL A 135 -13.37 6.34 39.45
N LEU A 136 -12.84 5.66 38.44
CA LEU A 136 -11.43 5.37 38.27
C LEU A 136 -10.76 6.51 37.47
N LEU A 137 -9.69 7.06 38.03
CA LEU A 137 -8.97 8.21 37.49
C LEU A 137 -7.49 7.86 37.28
N PRO A 138 -6.79 8.56 36.39
CA PRO A 138 -5.35 8.43 36.23
C PRO A 138 -4.61 8.57 37.57
N LYS A 139 -3.66 7.67 37.82
CA LYS A 139 -2.86 7.66 39.03
C LYS A 139 -2.09 8.97 39.24
N GLU A 140 -1.66 9.59 38.19
CA GLU A 140 -0.93 10.87 38.14
C GLU A 140 -1.70 12.02 38.78
N LEU A 141 -3.02 11.96 38.80
CA LEU A 141 -3.86 12.97 39.48
C LEU A 141 -3.79 12.86 41.01
N PHE A 142 -3.31 11.74 41.53
CA PHE A 142 -3.15 11.47 42.96
C PHE A 142 -1.70 11.53 43.44
N GLU A 143 -0.73 11.50 42.53
CA GLU A 143 0.69 11.62 42.83
C GLU A 143 1.06 13.13 42.92
N THR A 144 0.84 13.73 44.09
CA THR A 144 1.35 15.05 44.37
C THR A 144 2.41 14.91 45.47
N ASP A 145 3.67 15.21 45.13
CA ASP A 145 4.86 15.34 46.01
C ASP A 145 5.08 14.27 47.08
N GLU A 146 6.29 13.72 47.15
CA GLU A 146 6.75 12.71 48.15
C GLU A 146 6.49 13.10 49.61
N LYS A 147 6.20 14.36 49.93
CA LYS A 147 5.87 14.85 51.25
C LYS A 147 4.48 14.45 51.76
N VAL A 148 3.60 14.04 50.84
CA VAL A 148 2.18 13.75 51.15
C VAL A 148 1.92 12.28 51.47
N THR A 149 2.89 11.40 51.28
CA THR A 149 2.78 9.94 51.53
C THR A 149 2.52 9.54 53.00
N ARG A 150 2.53 10.49 53.90
CA ARG A 150 2.28 10.27 55.36
C ARG A 150 0.85 10.55 55.78
N LEU A 151 -0.06 10.86 54.87
CA LEU A 151 -1.45 11.14 55.23
C LEU A 151 -2.24 9.83 55.47
N THR A 152 -3.09 9.85 56.47
CA THR A 152 -4.09 8.80 56.74
C THR A 152 -5.04 8.64 55.55
N ALA A 153 -5.80 7.53 55.49
CA ALA A 153 -6.75 7.29 54.41
C ALA A 153 -7.71 8.47 54.19
N GLU A 154 -8.20 9.09 55.28
CA GLU A 154 -9.06 10.28 55.23
C GLU A 154 -8.36 11.51 54.64
N GLY A 155 -7.05 11.66 54.92
CA GLY A 155 -6.27 12.77 54.33
C GLY A 155 -6.05 12.61 52.82
N LYS A 156 -5.91 11.35 52.37
CA LYS A 156 -5.81 11.05 50.94
C LYS A 156 -7.11 11.37 50.20
N ASP A 157 -8.27 11.05 50.81
CA ASP A 157 -9.56 11.36 50.19
C ASP A 157 -9.83 12.87 50.11
N ARG A 158 -9.52 13.61 51.16
CA ARG A 158 -9.61 15.09 51.11
C ARG A 158 -8.71 15.70 50.03
N MET A 159 -7.54 15.15 49.83
CA MET A 159 -6.61 15.62 48.84
C MET A 159 -7.08 15.32 47.41
N ARG A 160 -7.68 14.14 47.15
CA ARG A 160 -8.32 13.82 45.88
C ARG A 160 -9.38 14.86 45.53
N HIS A 161 -10.28 15.16 46.45
CA HIS A 161 -11.32 16.16 46.25
C HIS A 161 -10.74 17.55 46.04
N MET A 162 -9.66 17.91 46.73
CA MET A 162 -9.01 19.22 46.56
C MET A 162 -8.28 19.35 45.23
N VAL A 163 -7.60 18.30 44.75
CA VAL A 163 -6.89 18.32 43.43
C VAL A 163 -7.85 18.50 42.28
N LEU A 164 -9.02 17.91 42.34
CA LEU A 164 -10.05 18.02 41.31
C LEU A 164 -11.00 19.19 41.54
N GLY A 165 -10.88 19.91 42.69
CA GLY A 165 -11.82 20.97 43.07
C GLY A 165 -13.25 20.48 43.28
N ILE A 166 -13.40 19.18 43.57
CA ILE A 166 -14.69 18.55 43.89
C ILE A 166 -14.78 18.36 45.41
N SER A 167 -15.78 18.96 46.03
CA SER A 167 -16.08 18.71 47.46
C SER A 167 -16.96 17.46 47.60
N ALA A 168 -16.90 16.85 48.80
CA ALA A 168 -17.76 15.72 49.10
C ALA A 168 -19.26 16.03 48.93
N ASP A 169 -19.65 17.29 49.19
CA ASP A 169 -21.02 17.78 49.02
C ASP A 169 -21.47 17.89 47.56
N MET A 170 -20.53 17.92 46.59
CA MET A 170 -20.80 17.96 45.14
C MET A 170 -20.98 16.57 44.56
N LEU A 171 -20.52 15.54 45.25
CA LEU A 171 -20.68 14.14 44.86
C LEU A 171 -21.90 13.57 45.55
N ARG A 172 -22.68 12.80 44.82
CA ARG A 172 -23.77 12.00 45.40
C ARG A 172 -23.19 11.01 46.47
N GLU A 173 -23.96 10.69 47.51
CA GLU A 173 -23.67 9.55 48.37
C GLU A 173 -23.45 8.28 47.58
N GLY A 174 -22.37 7.55 47.85
CA GLY A 174 -22.00 6.32 47.14
C GLY A 174 -21.13 6.47 45.91
N VAL A 175 -20.58 7.66 45.63
CA VAL A 175 -19.55 7.85 44.59
C VAL A 175 -18.16 7.83 45.25
N ASP A 176 -17.31 6.90 44.84
CA ASP A 176 -15.93 6.75 45.32
C ASP A 176 -14.92 6.97 44.19
N LEU A 177 -13.89 7.82 44.45
CA LEU A 177 -12.84 8.12 43.48
C LEU A 177 -11.61 7.24 43.77
N LYS A 178 -11.18 6.45 42.79
CA LYS A 178 -10.04 5.52 42.93
C LYS A 178 -8.98 5.76 41.84
N PRO A 179 -7.69 5.57 42.18
CA PRO A 179 -6.62 5.59 41.19
C PRO A 179 -6.65 4.32 40.33
N ALA A 180 -6.39 4.47 39.02
CA ALA A 180 -6.16 3.38 38.09
C ALA A 180 -4.78 3.54 37.41
N GLU A 181 -4.06 2.44 37.26
CA GLU A 181 -2.72 2.45 36.63
C GLU A 181 -2.77 2.33 35.12
N ASP A 182 -3.87 1.84 34.57
CA ASP A 182 -4.10 1.57 33.16
C ASP A 182 -4.73 2.76 32.39
N ILE A 183 -5.15 3.81 33.10
CA ILE A 183 -5.74 5.01 32.52
C ILE A 183 -4.71 6.14 32.52
N ARG A 184 -4.41 6.71 31.34
CA ARG A 184 -3.48 7.86 31.20
C ARG A 184 -4.20 9.21 31.11
N GLY A 185 -5.45 9.20 30.67
CA GLY A 185 -6.31 10.36 30.58
C GLY A 185 -7.78 9.93 30.56
N GLY A 186 -8.66 10.84 30.96
CA GLY A 186 -10.09 10.54 31.08
C GLY A 186 -10.45 9.81 32.37
N ILE A 187 -11.57 9.11 32.37
CA ILE A 187 -12.13 8.43 33.53
C ILE A 187 -12.76 7.10 33.11
N ARG A 188 -12.91 6.19 34.06
CA ARG A 188 -13.70 4.98 33.92
C ARG A 188 -14.66 4.87 35.08
N VAL A 189 -15.91 4.57 34.78
CA VAL A 189 -16.98 4.51 35.78
C VAL A 189 -17.43 3.06 35.91
N ARG A 190 -17.37 2.52 37.12
CA ARG A 190 -17.78 1.16 37.44
C ARG A 190 -18.93 1.19 38.45
N MET A 191 -20.00 0.48 38.18
CA MET A 191 -21.06 0.22 39.15
C MET A 191 -20.69 -0.99 40.04
N VAL A 192 -20.60 -0.76 41.32
CA VAL A 192 -20.27 -1.84 42.29
C VAL A 192 -21.52 -2.68 42.51
N GLY A 193 -21.44 -3.97 42.09
CA GLY A 193 -22.56 -4.91 42.23
C GLY A 193 -23.23 -5.28 40.90
N GLU A 194 -22.97 -4.54 39.87
CA GLU A 194 -23.32 -4.91 38.50
C GLU A 194 -22.04 -5.01 37.65
N ASP A 195 -22.04 -5.90 36.66
CA ASP A 195 -20.90 -6.04 35.74
C ASP A 195 -21.00 -4.96 34.63
N LEU A 196 -21.23 -3.71 35.08
CA LEU A 196 -21.37 -2.56 34.18
C LEU A 196 -20.21 -1.59 34.40
N GLU A 197 -19.45 -1.36 33.33
CA GLU A 197 -18.35 -0.42 33.30
C GLU A 197 -18.49 0.49 32.07
N ILE A 198 -18.39 1.79 32.31
CA ILE A 198 -18.42 2.82 31.24
C ILE A 198 -16.98 3.36 31.11
N ASP A 199 -16.34 3.07 30.01
CA ASP A 199 -14.99 3.54 29.71
C ASP A 199 -15.03 4.86 28.95
N LEU A 200 -14.62 5.94 29.61
CA LEU A 200 -14.44 7.28 29.06
C LEU A 200 -12.96 7.70 29.12
N SER A 201 -12.06 6.73 28.99
CA SER A 201 -10.63 7.00 28.83
C SER A 201 -10.35 7.71 27.51
N ASP A 202 -9.20 8.38 27.43
CA ASP A 202 -8.70 9.02 26.22
C ASP A 202 -8.63 8.05 25.02
N GLN A 203 -8.33 6.78 25.29
CA GLN A 203 -8.30 5.73 24.28
C GLN A 203 -9.70 5.38 23.77
N ALA A 204 -10.65 5.12 24.67
CA ALA A 204 -12.02 4.75 24.32
C ALA A 204 -12.73 5.87 23.54
N ILE A 205 -12.58 7.11 24.00
CA ILE A 205 -13.12 8.29 23.32
C ILE A 205 -12.45 8.50 21.96
N SER A 206 -11.14 8.36 21.88
CA SER A 206 -10.42 8.47 20.59
C SER A 206 -10.90 7.44 19.60
N ASP A 207 -11.08 6.19 20.01
CA ASP A 207 -11.51 5.11 19.13
C ASP A 207 -12.96 5.32 18.66
N LEU A 208 -13.85 5.79 19.54
CA LEU A 208 -15.22 6.16 19.19
C LEU A 208 -15.27 7.31 18.18
N LEU A 209 -14.48 8.35 18.41
CA LEU A 209 -14.38 9.47 17.47
C LEU A 209 -13.81 9.03 16.13
N LEU A 210 -12.75 8.25 16.12
CA LEU A 210 -12.13 7.74 14.90
C LEU A 210 -13.09 6.85 14.11
N GLN A 211 -13.88 6.03 14.77
CA GLN A 211 -14.90 5.21 14.10
C GLN A 211 -15.88 6.06 13.26
N ASN A 212 -16.23 7.24 13.74
CA ASN A 212 -17.14 8.16 13.05
C ASN A 212 -16.43 9.13 12.09
N LEU A 213 -15.20 9.53 12.38
CA LEU A 213 -14.47 10.54 11.60
C LEU A 213 -13.73 9.94 10.42
N LEU A 214 -13.18 8.72 10.53
CA LEU A 214 -12.39 8.10 9.46
C LEU A 214 -13.16 7.92 8.14
N PRO A 215 -14.43 7.49 8.13
CA PRO A 215 -15.18 7.38 6.89
C PRO A 215 -15.34 8.75 6.20
N ARG A 216 -15.61 9.80 6.96
CA ARG A 216 -15.75 11.18 6.45
C ARG A 216 -14.42 11.73 5.95
N TYR A 217 -13.35 11.50 6.69
CA TYR A 217 -12.00 11.89 6.29
C TYR A 217 -11.60 11.20 4.98
N ARG A 218 -11.88 9.90 4.87
CA ARG A 218 -11.63 9.13 3.65
C ARG A 218 -12.39 9.72 2.45
N ALA A 219 -13.67 10.01 2.59
CA ALA A 219 -14.47 10.63 1.53
C ALA A 219 -13.87 11.94 1.03
N ILE A 220 -13.38 12.79 1.95
CA ILE A 220 -12.71 14.06 1.62
C ILE A 220 -11.39 13.83 0.86
N VAL A 221 -10.56 12.88 1.32
CA VAL A 221 -9.24 12.60 0.73
C VAL A 221 -9.36 11.94 -0.64
N THR A 222 -10.33 11.03 -0.81
CA THR A 222 -10.54 10.32 -2.09
C THR A 222 -11.43 11.07 -3.07
N GLY A 223 -12.03 12.20 -2.65
CA GLY A 223 -12.95 12.96 -3.48
C GLY A 223 -14.27 12.22 -3.78
N ALA A 224 -14.60 11.20 -2.99
CA ALA A 224 -15.85 10.48 -3.09
C ALA A 224 -16.91 11.23 -2.26
N GLU A 225 -17.85 11.87 -2.95
CA GLU A 225 -19.09 12.40 -2.35
C GLU A 225 -20.10 11.27 -2.08
#